data_6286df2682d97b2e8ed0ccbac7bfc959
#
_entry.id   6286df2682d97b2e8ed0ccbac7bfc959
#
_cell.length_a   1.000
_cell.length_b   1.000
_cell.length_c   1.000
_cell.angle_alpha   90.00
_cell.angle_beta   90.00
_cell.angle_gamma   90.00
#
_symmetry.space_group_name_H-M   'P 1'
#
loop_
_entity.id
_entity.type
_entity.pdbx_description
1 polymer ?
#
loop_
_entity_poly.entity_id
_entity_poly.type
_entity_poly.pdbx_seq_one_letter_code
_entity_poly.pdbx_strand_id
1 'polypeptide(L)'
;QGYSSAASDVYKRQAYYRLIEKEETADRILQEFGLAGENVHIINGHVPVHQSAGESPVKCGGKVLIIDGGFCRAYHKETGIAGYTLIYNSYGLSLTAHEPFESTEKAIREEKDIVSRQVAVRYNMKRQLVGDTDQGRQIRQRIRELKELIEAYRTAQLKELL
;
A
#
# COMPACT_ATOMS: atom_id res chain seq x y z
N GLN A 1 -4.07 -27.39 18.62
CA GLN A 1 -4.24 -25.96 19.01
C GLN A 1 -2.93 -25.19 19.23
N GLY A 2 -1.76 -25.78 19.02
CA GLY A 2 -0.47 -25.14 19.33
C GLY A 2 0.32 -24.59 18.14
N TYR A 3 -0.15 -24.69 16.90
CA TYR A 3 0.65 -24.34 15.72
C TYR A 3 0.69 -22.85 15.39
N SER A 4 -0.32 -22.09 15.79
CA SER A 4 -0.47 -20.67 15.42
C SER A 4 0.47 -19.75 16.20
N SER A 5 0.58 -19.92 17.51
CA SER A 5 1.43 -19.07 18.34
C SER A 5 2.93 -19.32 18.12
N ALA A 6 3.34 -20.60 17.95
CA ALA A 6 4.73 -20.94 17.72
C ALA A 6 5.25 -20.42 16.35
N ALA A 7 4.43 -20.49 15.31
CA ALA A 7 4.79 -19.94 14.00
C ALA A 7 4.95 -18.42 14.06
N SER A 8 3.99 -17.71 14.67
CA SER A 8 4.07 -16.26 14.87
C SER A 8 5.33 -15.84 15.65
N ASP A 9 5.70 -16.59 16.69
CA ASP A 9 6.90 -16.29 17.49
C ASP A 9 8.20 -16.55 16.73
N VAL A 10 8.23 -17.56 15.85
CA VAL A 10 9.40 -17.82 14.99
C VAL A 10 9.62 -16.68 14.00
N TYR A 11 8.56 -16.17 13.37
CA TYR A 11 8.66 -15.04 12.42
C TYR A 11 9.13 -13.76 13.13
N LYS A 12 8.62 -13.45 14.30
CA LYS A 12 9.05 -12.27 15.08
C LYS A 12 10.53 -12.31 15.47
N ARG A 13 11.15 -13.49 15.48
CA ARG A 13 12.60 -13.66 15.74
C ARG A 13 13.46 -13.41 14.50
N GLN A 14 12.91 -13.39 13.30
CA GLN A 14 13.68 -13.09 12.08
C GLN A 14 14.18 -11.65 12.09
N ALA A 15 15.39 -11.46 11.56
CA ALA A 15 16.05 -10.16 11.56
C ALA A 15 15.19 -9.07 10.89
N TYR A 16 14.50 -9.41 9.80
CA TYR A 16 13.60 -8.51 9.09
C TYR A 16 12.58 -7.84 10.03
N TYR A 17 11.81 -8.60 10.79
CA TYR A 17 10.74 -8.06 11.64
C TYR A 17 11.23 -7.18 12.79
N ARG A 18 12.48 -7.39 13.24
CA ARG A 18 13.11 -6.52 14.24
C ARG A 18 13.67 -5.23 13.64
N LEU A 19 14.15 -5.33 12.39
CA LEU A 19 14.83 -4.24 11.72
C LEU A 19 13.87 -3.32 10.97
N ILE A 20 12.76 -3.87 10.43
CA ILE A 20 11.80 -3.10 9.62
C ILE A 20 11.03 -2.03 10.42
N GLU A 21 11.12 -2.05 11.72
CA GLU A 21 10.59 -0.98 12.57
C GLU A 21 11.50 0.25 12.61
N LYS A 22 12.73 0.11 12.10
CA LYS A 22 13.70 1.20 11.99
C LYS A 22 13.59 1.86 10.62
N GLU A 23 13.38 3.16 10.61
CA GLU A 23 13.24 3.93 9.38
C GLU A 23 14.45 3.80 8.46
N GLU A 24 15.66 3.80 9.03
CA GLU A 24 16.93 3.60 8.29
C GLU A 24 16.95 2.27 7.53
N THR A 25 16.36 1.22 8.11
CA THR A 25 16.30 -0.10 7.46
C THR A 25 15.31 -0.06 6.30
N ALA A 26 14.16 0.57 6.48
CA ALA A 26 13.18 0.75 5.41
C ALA A 26 13.78 1.54 4.23
N ASP A 27 14.51 2.62 4.53
CA ASP A 27 15.20 3.43 3.51
C ASP A 27 16.25 2.63 2.75
N ARG A 28 17.06 1.85 3.44
CA ARG A 28 18.06 0.99 2.79
C ARG A 28 17.43 -0.04 1.87
N ILE A 29 16.35 -0.69 2.30
CA ILE A 29 15.62 -1.65 1.46
C ILE A 29 15.08 -0.93 0.21
N LEU A 30 14.42 0.21 0.36
CA LEU A 30 13.89 0.97 -0.77
C LEU A 30 15.00 1.38 -1.75
N GLN A 31 16.16 1.82 -1.25
CA GLN A 31 17.31 2.18 -2.07
C GLN A 31 17.87 1.01 -2.87
N GLU A 32 17.94 -0.20 -2.28
CA GLU A 32 18.37 -1.41 -2.99
C GLU A 32 17.45 -1.75 -4.17
N PHE A 33 16.18 -1.37 -4.10
CA PHE A 33 15.23 -1.49 -5.21
C PHE A 33 15.23 -0.26 -6.15
N GLY A 34 16.15 0.68 -5.97
CA GLY A 34 16.22 1.90 -6.79
C GLY A 34 15.07 2.88 -6.53
N LEU A 35 14.39 2.75 -5.40
CA LEU A 35 13.26 3.58 -5.02
C LEU A 35 13.72 4.68 -4.06
N ALA A 36 13.40 5.93 -4.39
CA ALA A 36 13.70 7.09 -3.56
C ALA A 36 12.53 8.08 -3.56
N GLY A 37 12.41 8.84 -2.47
CA GLY A 37 11.40 9.88 -2.34
C GLY A 37 10.33 9.55 -1.30
N GLU A 38 9.35 10.42 -1.22
CA GLU A 38 8.32 10.36 -0.18
C GLU A 38 7.13 9.44 -0.50
N ASN A 39 6.97 9.06 -1.77
CA ASN A 39 5.84 8.25 -2.25
C ASN A 39 6.25 6.81 -2.53
N VAL A 40 7.20 6.29 -1.76
CA VAL A 40 7.68 4.92 -1.87
C VAL A 40 7.35 4.16 -0.59
N HIS A 41 6.87 2.94 -0.76
CA HIS A 41 6.36 2.15 0.35
C HIS A 41 6.77 0.69 0.24
N ILE A 42 7.00 0.07 1.38
CA ILE A 42 7.13 -1.38 1.54
C ILE A 42 5.78 -1.88 2.04
N ILE A 43 5.16 -2.79 1.30
CA ILE A 43 3.86 -3.37 1.67
C ILE A 43 4.09 -4.82 2.06
N ASN A 44 3.75 -5.16 3.29
CA ASN A 44 3.90 -6.51 3.85
C ASN A 44 2.54 -7.19 4.03
N GLY A 45 2.49 -8.47 3.67
CA GLY A 45 1.47 -9.42 4.11
C GLY A 45 2.07 -10.51 5.00
N HIS A 46 1.34 -11.57 5.22
CA HIS A 46 1.73 -12.83 5.89
C HIS A 46 1.87 -12.79 7.41
N VAL A 47 2.34 -11.71 8.03
CA VAL A 47 2.38 -11.58 9.49
C VAL A 47 1.33 -10.57 9.93
N PRO A 48 0.27 -11.02 10.62
CA PRO A 48 -0.83 -10.16 10.97
C PRO A 48 -0.45 -9.13 12.03
N VAL A 49 -1.08 -7.96 11.93
CA VAL A 49 -1.00 -6.90 12.94
C VAL A 49 -1.84 -7.28 14.16
N HIS A 50 -1.28 -7.20 15.33
CA HIS A 50 -1.99 -7.39 16.60
C HIS A 50 -2.60 -6.07 17.08
N GLN A 51 -3.70 -5.64 16.44
CA GLN A 51 -4.36 -4.38 16.78
C GLN A 51 -4.90 -4.39 18.22
N SER A 52 -5.35 -5.55 18.73
CA SER A 52 -5.77 -5.73 20.11
C SER A 52 -4.67 -5.41 21.13
N ALA A 53 -3.39 -5.59 20.72
CA ALA A 53 -2.22 -5.23 21.51
C ALA A 53 -1.70 -3.80 21.24
N GLY A 54 -2.45 -3.00 20.44
CA GLY A 54 -2.07 -1.63 20.10
C GLY A 54 -1.05 -1.51 18.97
N GLU A 55 -0.77 -2.59 18.23
CA GLU A 55 0.15 -2.54 17.10
C GLU A 55 -0.47 -1.76 15.93
N SER A 56 0.33 -0.87 15.33
CA SER A 56 -0.07 -0.11 14.14
C SER A 56 0.30 -0.83 12.85
N PRO A 57 -0.61 -0.88 11.86
CA PRO A 57 -0.28 -1.36 10.52
C PRO A 57 0.62 -0.41 9.73
N VAL A 58 0.76 0.83 10.18
CA VAL A 58 1.58 1.87 9.55
C VAL A 58 2.82 2.09 10.39
N LYS A 59 3.99 1.79 9.83
CA LYS A 59 5.29 1.90 10.50
C LYS A 59 6.22 2.86 9.73
N CYS A 60 7.27 3.31 10.37
CA CYS A 60 8.32 4.18 9.78
C CYS A 60 7.73 5.40 9.06
N GLY A 61 6.80 6.11 9.71
CA GLY A 61 6.20 7.32 9.13
C GLY A 61 5.40 7.07 7.83
N GLY A 62 4.93 5.83 7.62
CA GLY A 62 4.19 5.44 6.41
C GLY A 62 5.03 4.75 5.33
N LYS A 63 6.35 4.60 5.53
CA LYS A 63 7.21 3.88 4.59
C LYS A 63 6.93 2.37 4.58
N VAL A 64 6.45 1.82 5.69
CA VAL A 64 6.12 0.40 5.82
C VAL A 64 4.66 0.24 6.20
N LEU A 65 3.95 -0.56 5.41
CA LEU A 65 2.54 -0.85 5.57
C LEU A 65 2.33 -2.35 5.72
N ILE A 66 1.66 -2.76 6.78
CA ILE A 66 1.29 -4.15 7.00
C ILE A 66 -0.20 -4.30 6.69
N ILE A 67 -0.52 -5.10 5.68
CA ILE A 67 -1.90 -5.28 5.20
C ILE A 67 -2.56 -6.56 5.71
N ASP A 68 -1.82 -7.40 6.42
CA ASP A 68 -2.36 -8.61 7.03
C ASP A 68 -2.93 -8.29 8.41
N GLY A 69 -4.20 -8.59 8.60
CA GLY A 69 -4.89 -8.48 9.88
C GLY A 69 -5.42 -9.82 10.36
N GLY A 70 -5.00 -10.94 9.70
CA GLY A 70 -5.49 -12.26 10.04
C GLY A 70 -6.92 -12.51 9.59
N PHE A 71 -7.17 -12.52 8.27
CA PHE A 71 -8.51 -12.77 7.69
C PHE A 71 -9.14 -14.10 8.12
N CYS A 72 -8.32 -15.07 8.55
CA CYS A 72 -8.83 -16.33 9.07
C CYS A 72 -9.50 -16.10 10.43
N ARG A 73 -10.73 -16.61 10.57
CA ARG A 73 -11.53 -16.49 11.81
C ARG A 73 -10.78 -16.92 13.09
N ALA A 74 -9.84 -17.85 12.95
CA ALA A 74 -9.02 -18.32 14.08
C ALA A 74 -8.13 -17.20 14.68
N TYR A 75 -7.73 -16.23 13.88
CA TYR A 75 -6.86 -15.11 14.29
C TYR A 75 -7.61 -13.91 14.85
N HIS A 76 -8.92 -13.75 14.59
CA HIS A 76 -9.67 -12.56 14.98
C HIS A 76 -9.60 -12.25 16.48
N LYS A 77 -9.50 -13.28 17.33
CA LYS A 77 -9.39 -13.10 18.79
C LYS A 77 -8.04 -12.49 19.18
N GLU A 78 -6.99 -12.81 18.43
CA GLU A 78 -5.62 -12.34 18.71
C GLU A 78 -5.38 -10.97 18.06
N THR A 79 -5.83 -10.79 16.83
CA THR A 79 -5.59 -9.57 16.05
C THR A 79 -6.57 -8.45 16.36
N GLY A 80 -7.82 -8.78 16.72
CA GLY A 80 -8.88 -7.82 17.00
C GLY A 80 -9.60 -7.28 15.77
N ILE A 81 -9.16 -7.68 14.56
CA ILE A 81 -9.75 -7.26 13.27
C ILE A 81 -9.84 -8.43 12.30
N ALA A 82 -10.62 -8.26 11.23
CA ALA A 82 -10.71 -9.25 10.16
C ALA A 82 -9.65 -9.06 9.06
N GLY A 83 -9.00 -7.89 8.99
CA GLY A 83 -7.96 -7.60 8.01
C GLY A 83 -7.91 -6.16 7.58
N TYR A 84 -7.03 -5.86 6.64
CA TYR A 84 -6.89 -4.53 6.06
C TYR A 84 -7.07 -4.56 4.55
N THR A 85 -7.67 -3.50 4.01
CA THR A 85 -7.64 -3.18 2.58
C THR A 85 -6.80 -1.92 2.37
N LEU A 86 -5.78 -2.03 1.52
CA LEU A 86 -5.00 -0.89 1.08
C LEU A 86 -5.69 -0.25 -0.12
N ILE A 87 -6.01 1.03 -0.02
CA ILE A 87 -6.67 1.81 -1.06
C ILE A 87 -5.72 2.88 -1.53
N TYR A 88 -5.41 2.86 -2.83
CA TYR A 88 -4.67 3.91 -3.51
C TYR A 88 -5.56 4.62 -4.51
N ASN A 89 -5.63 5.93 -4.42
CA ASN A 89 -6.37 6.76 -5.36
C ASN A 89 -5.63 8.09 -5.63
N SER A 90 -6.24 8.96 -6.43
CA SER A 90 -5.63 10.24 -6.81
C SER A 90 -5.42 11.21 -5.64
N TYR A 91 -5.95 10.95 -4.47
CA TYR A 91 -5.74 11.75 -3.26
C TYR A 91 -4.76 11.13 -2.29
N GLY A 92 -4.29 9.92 -2.56
CA GLY A 92 -3.26 9.28 -1.74
C GLY A 92 -3.54 7.84 -1.37
N LEU A 93 -2.98 7.43 -0.25
CA LEU A 93 -2.94 6.07 0.24
C LEU A 93 -3.65 5.99 1.60
N SER A 94 -4.56 5.03 1.72
CA SER A 94 -5.27 4.76 2.98
C SER A 94 -5.40 3.27 3.24
N LEU A 95 -5.46 2.92 4.52
CA LEU A 95 -5.78 1.57 4.99
C LEU A 95 -7.18 1.58 5.60
N THR A 96 -7.99 0.61 5.19
CA THR A 96 -9.29 0.35 5.80
C THR A 96 -9.20 -0.92 6.62
N ALA A 97 -9.37 -0.81 7.93
CA ALA A 97 -9.48 -1.95 8.83
C ALA A 97 -10.91 -2.47 8.83
N HIS A 98 -11.07 -3.77 8.67
CA HIS A 98 -12.37 -4.45 8.68
C HIS A 98 -12.60 -5.11 10.03
N GLU A 99 -13.73 -4.82 10.65
CA GLU A 99 -14.14 -5.52 11.85
C GLU A 99 -14.59 -6.95 11.52
N PRO A 100 -14.41 -7.92 12.44
CA PRO A 100 -14.86 -9.28 12.23
C PRO A 100 -16.37 -9.34 12.02
N PHE A 101 -16.79 -9.98 10.92
CA PHE A 101 -18.19 -10.30 10.69
C PHE A 101 -18.58 -11.52 11.50
N GLU A 102 -19.59 -11.39 12.37
CA GLU A 102 -20.01 -12.46 13.27
C GLU A 102 -20.99 -13.42 12.59
N SER A 103 -22.13 -12.92 12.15
CA SER A 103 -23.12 -13.70 11.39
C SER A 103 -24.17 -12.80 10.73
N THR A 104 -24.81 -13.30 9.68
CA THR A 104 -25.90 -12.61 8.99
C THR A 104 -27.10 -12.40 9.92
N GLU A 105 -27.46 -13.41 10.74
CA GLU A 105 -28.58 -13.31 11.66
C GLU A 105 -28.35 -12.21 12.70
N LYS A 106 -27.12 -12.07 13.20
CA LYS A 106 -26.78 -11.05 14.18
C LYS A 106 -26.82 -9.66 13.54
N ALA A 107 -26.28 -9.51 12.33
CA ALA A 107 -26.28 -8.24 11.60
C ALA A 107 -27.72 -7.76 11.33
N ILE A 108 -28.60 -8.65 10.89
CA ILE A 108 -30.02 -8.33 10.65
C ILE A 108 -30.75 -7.98 11.96
N ARG A 109 -30.55 -8.77 13.02
CA ARG A 109 -31.23 -8.58 14.29
C ARG A 109 -30.81 -7.29 14.99
N GLU A 110 -29.55 -6.91 14.91
CA GLU A 110 -28.98 -5.74 15.57
C GLU A 110 -28.95 -4.51 14.67
N GLU A 111 -29.43 -4.64 13.41
CA GLU A 111 -29.37 -3.59 12.38
C GLU A 111 -27.97 -2.96 12.24
N LYS A 112 -26.95 -3.78 12.52
CA LYS A 112 -25.54 -3.37 12.44
C LYS A 112 -25.00 -3.58 11.05
N ASP A 113 -24.48 -2.52 10.48
CA ASP A 113 -23.65 -2.61 9.28
C ASP A 113 -22.22 -3.09 9.62
N ILE A 114 -21.50 -3.60 8.61
CA ILE A 114 -20.08 -3.95 8.76
C ILE A 114 -19.31 -2.65 8.94
N VAL A 115 -18.81 -2.42 10.15
CA VAL A 115 -18.03 -1.22 10.46
C VAL A 115 -16.62 -1.39 9.93
N SER A 116 -16.20 -0.42 9.13
CA SER A 116 -14.83 -0.32 8.63
C SER A 116 -14.22 0.99 9.11
N ARG A 117 -13.03 0.92 9.68
CA ARG A 117 -12.29 2.10 10.13
C ARG A 117 -11.21 2.43 9.11
N GLN A 118 -11.26 3.63 8.54
CA GLN A 118 -10.24 4.10 7.61
C GLN A 118 -9.16 4.88 8.34
N VAL A 119 -7.91 4.53 8.06
CA VAL A 119 -6.73 5.25 8.52
C VAL A 119 -6.01 5.81 7.29
N ALA A 120 -5.91 7.12 7.21
CA ALA A 120 -5.11 7.75 6.16
C ALA A 120 -3.62 7.45 6.42
N VAL A 121 -2.95 6.86 5.46
CA VAL A 121 -1.49 6.67 5.48
C VAL A 121 -0.82 7.92 4.93
N ARG A 122 -1.32 8.39 3.80
CA ARG A 122 -0.88 9.62 3.16
C ARG A 122 -2.04 10.24 2.40
N TYR A 123 -2.29 11.51 2.64
CA TYR A 123 -3.30 12.27 1.94
C TYR A 123 -2.67 13.46 1.24
N ASN A 124 -2.84 13.54 -0.07
CA ASN A 124 -2.38 14.67 -0.88
C ASN A 124 -3.48 15.73 -0.94
N MET A 125 -3.18 16.93 -0.49
CA MET A 125 -4.14 18.05 -0.56
C MET A 125 -4.50 18.40 -2.02
N LYS A 126 -3.59 18.15 -2.96
CA LYS A 126 -3.79 18.31 -4.39
C LYS A 126 -3.94 16.95 -5.04
N ARG A 127 -5.01 16.79 -5.82
CA ARG A 127 -5.26 15.56 -6.59
C ARG A 127 -4.10 15.26 -7.54
N GLN A 128 -3.57 14.05 -7.47
CA GLN A 128 -2.62 13.52 -8.43
C GLN A 128 -3.31 13.20 -9.76
N LEU A 129 -2.80 13.71 -10.85
CA LEU A 129 -3.26 13.40 -12.20
C LEU A 129 -2.35 12.34 -12.83
N VAL A 130 -2.84 11.66 -13.86
CA VAL A 130 -2.01 10.71 -14.65
C VAL A 130 -0.73 11.39 -15.14
N GLY A 131 -0.79 12.66 -15.52
CA GLY A 131 0.37 13.44 -15.92
C GLY A 131 1.46 13.59 -14.85
N ASP A 132 1.14 13.40 -13.58
CA ASP A 132 2.11 13.53 -12.47
C ASP A 132 2.82 12.21 -12.17
N THR A 133 2.35 11.10 -12.78
CA THR A 133 2.97 9.77 -12.66
C THR A 133 4.16 9.61 -13.61
N ASP A 134 4.98 8.57 -13.37
CA ASP A 134 6.10 8.22 -14.27
C ASP A 134 5.62 7.93 -15.69
N GLN A 135 4.54 7.16 -15.82
CA GLN A 135 3.92 6.91 -17.13
C GLN A 135 3.44 8.19 -17.79
N GLY A 136 2.81 9.08 -17.03
CA GLY A 136 2.36 10.36 -17.56
C GLY A 136 3.51 11.25 -18.02
N ARG A 137 4.66 11.21 -17.35
CA ARG A 137 5.88 11.90 -17.79
C ARG A 137 6.41 11.33 -19.12
N GLN A 138 6.48 10.00 -19.23
CA GLN A 138 6.90 9.32 -20.47
C GLN A 138 5.97 9.64 -21.64
N ILE A 139 4.65 9.61 -21.42
CA ILE A 139 3.65 9.96 -22.44
C ILE A 139 3.82 11.41 -22.88
N ARG A 140 4.00 12.35 -21.96
CA ARG A 140 4.23 13.76 -22.32
C ARG A 140 5.51 13.96 -23.13
N GLN A 141 6.58 13.23 -22.80
CA GLN A 141 7.80 13.26 -23.58
C GLN A 141 7.54 12.75 -25.00
N ARG A 142 6.88 11.59 -25.13
CA ARG A 142 6.54 11.03 -26.43
C ARG A 142 5.68 11.96 -27.29
N ILE A 143 4.74 12.66 -26.67
CA ILE A 143 3.92 13.66 -27.36
C ILE A 143 4.79 14.82 -27.87
N ARG A 144 5.79 15.29 -27.11
CA ARG A 144 6.71 16.33 -27.58
C ARG A 144 7.53 15.84 -28.78
N GLU A 145 8.16 14.67 -28.68
CA GLU A 145 8.94 14.06 -29.75
C GLU A 145 8.13 13.90 -31.05
N LEU A 146 6.88 13.43 -30.93
CA LEU A 146 6.01 13.31 -32.12
C LEU A 146 5.62 14.65 -32.71
N LYS A 147 5.40 15.69 -31.91
CA LYS A 147 5.14 17.04 -32.42
C LYS A 147 6.35 17.62 -33.14
N GLU A 148 7.54 17.45 -32.58
CA GLU A 148 8.80 17.86 -33.22
C GLU A 148 9.01 17.12 -34.55
N LEU A 149 8.74 15.82 -34.60
CA LEU A 149 8.82 15.03 -35.81
C LEU A 149 7.83 15.53 -36.89
N ILE A 150 6.58 15.79 -36.53
CA ILE A 150 5.58 16.34 -37.44
C ILE A 150 6.05 17.69 -38.02
N GLU A 151 6.61 18.55 -37.16
CA GLU A 151 7.10 19.84 -37.60
C GLU A 151 8.31 19.72 -38.52
N ALA A 152 9.22 18.79 -38.24
CA ALA A 152 10.36 18.51 -39.11
C ALA A 152 9.93 18.02 -40.52
N TYR A 153 8.87 17.24 -40.61
CA TYR A 153 8.29 16.86 -41.93
C TYR A 153 7.62 18.06 -42.62
N ARG A 154 6.87 18.86 -41.89
CA ARG A 154 6.21 20.06 -42.48
C ARG A 154 7.17 21.09 -42.98
N THR A 155 8.33 21.25 -42.34
CA THR A 155 9.37 22.20 -42.71
C THR A 155 10.37 21.63 -43.73
N ALA A 156 10.11 20.43 -44.24
CA ALA A 156 11.02 19.70 -45.17
C ALA A 156 12.44 19.48 -44.61
N GLN A 157 12.64 19.53 -43.31
CA GLN A 157 13.92 19.15 -42.67
C GLN A 157 14.16 17.64 -42.74
N LEU A 158 13.08 16.85 -42.81
CA LEU A 158 13.12 15.42 -43.08
C LEU A 158 12.38 15.15 -44.38
N LYS A 159 13.01 14.40 -45.30
CA LYS A 159 12.36 13.89 -46.50
C LYS A 159 11.83 12.49 -46.23
N GLU A 160 10.63 12.19 -46.73
CA GLU A 160 10.17 10.81 -46.77
C GLU A 160 11.15 9.98 -47.62
N LEU A 161 11.68 8.91 -47.05
CA LEU A 161 12.34 7.86 -47.81
C LEU A 161 11.23 7.00 -48.42
N LEU A 162 10.84 7.30 -49.64
CA LEU A 162 10.02 6.43 -50.50
C LEU A 162 10.84 5.27 -51.02
#